data_6f9487ded29f2e6e482a1166d4e0fb36
#
_entry.id   6f9487ded29f2e6e482a1166d4e0fb36
#
_cell.length_a   1.000
_cell.length_b   1.000
_cell.length_c   1.000
_cell.angle_alpha   90.00
_cell.angle_beta   90.00
_cell.angle_gamma   90.00
#
_symmetry.space_group_name_H-M   'P 1'
#
loop_
_entity.id
_entity.type
_entity.pdbx_description
1 polymer ?
#
loop_
_entity_poly.entity_id
_entity_poly.type
_entity_poly.pdbx_seq_one_letter_code
_entity_poly.pdbx_strand_id
1 'polypeptide(L)'
;MNTEMIYTRRGFVKLAAGAVAAAALVATGASTLDIDKAFAATVLPDGTYKVNANVFISKDDSPIGSAAYLCNLKNPLKLQGRPTSPVTGTNATLVVSGGNATITLEDFNECIAWVSCSDPRVTVLETVDPTYSSNNYPAQRIQKVKIALTGQPESGTLTPCEEYAALPIYKGKKTWDVQFTIDYSTAVSA
;
A
#
# COMPACT_ATOMS: atom_id res chain seq x y z
N MET A 1 -13.05 -16.10 -48.52
CA MET A 1 -13.33 -14.90 -47.70
C MET A 1 -13.04 -15.24 -46.24
N ASN A 2 -11.83 -14.91 -45.77
CA ASN A 2 -11.42 -15.13 -44.40
C ASN A 2 -11.71 -13.84 -43.61
N THR A 3 -12.59 -13.95 -42.65
CA THR A 3 -12.88 -12.86 -41.74
C THR A 3 -12.00 -13.06 -40.48
N GLU A 4 -10.88 -12.35 -40.44
CA GLU A 4 -10.08 -12.26 -39.20
C GLU A 4 -10.80 -11.41 -38.16
N MET A 5 -11.15 -12.02 -37.05
CA MET A 5 -11.63 -11.30 -35.88
C MET A 5 -10.45 -10.67 -35.14
N ILE A 6 -10.35 -9.36 -35.26
CA ILE A 6 -9.39 -8.57 -34.48
C ILE A 6 -9.96 -8.39 -33.06
N TYR A 7 -9.40 -9.09 -32.10
CA TYR A 7 -9.69 -8.87 -30.68
C TYR A 7 -8.96 -7.63 -30.19
N THR A 8 -9.67 -6.54 -29.98
CA THR A 8 -9.11 -5.34 -29.35
C THR A 8 -9.09 -5.49 -27.83
N ARG A 9 -8.00 -5.02 -27.22
CA ARG A 9 -7.69 -5.07 -25.76
C ARG A 9 -8.78 -4.47 -24.84
N ARG A 10 -9.85 -3.89 -25.36
CA ARG A 10 -10.94 -3.29 -24.58
C ARG A 10 -12.09 -4.24 -24.21
N GLY A 11 -12.06 -5.49 -24.66
CA GLY A 11 -13.10 -6.48 -24.38
C GLY A 11 -12.93 -7.28 -23.08
N PHE A 12 -11.79 -7.22 -22.41
CA PHE A 12 -11.47 -8.09 -21.26
C PHE A 12 -11.95 -7.56 -19.89
N VAL A 13 -12.47 -6.35 -19.82
CA VAL A 13 -12.80 -5.70 -18.53
C VAL A 13 -14.25 -5.96 -18.07
N LYS A 14 -15.06 -6.71 -18.78
CA LYS A 14 -16.49 -6.89 -18.44
C LYS A 14 -16.91 -8.29 -17.96
N LEU A 15 -15.98 -9.15 -17.58
CA LEU A 15 -16.31 -10.52 -17.11
C LEU A 15 -15.77 -10.85 -15.72
N ALA A 16 -15.67 -9.88 -14.83
CA ALA A 16 -15.31 -10.09 -13.42
C ALA A 16 -16.48 -9.77 -12.49
N ALA A 17 -17.61 -10.42 -12.70
CA ALA A 17 -18.67 -10.52 -11.70
C ALA A 17 -19.21 -11.94 -11.72
N GLY A 18 -18.72 -12.76 -10.80
CA GLY A 18 -19.34 -14.03 -10.42
C GLY A 18 -18.66 -15.29 -10.95
N ALA A 19 -18.21 -16.06 -9.99
CA ALA A 19 -17.92 -17.48 -10.00
C ALA A 19 -16.44 -17.85 -9.85
N VAL A 20 -16.14 -18.23 -8.62
CA VAL A 20 -15.00 -19.07 -8.26
C VAL A 20 -15.14 -20.40 -9.00
N ALA A 21 -14.28 -20.64 -9.98
CA ALA A 21 -14.05 -21.96 -10.52
C ALA A 21 -12.54 -22.18 -10.55
N ALA A 22 -12.04 -22.91 -9.56
CA ALA A 22 -10.72 -23.51 -9.63
C ALA A 22 -10.71 -24.52 -10.78
N ALA A 23 -10.25 -24.12 -11.96
CA ALA A 23 -9.97 -25.04 -13.05
C ALA A 23 -8.50 -25.45 -12.98
N ALA A 24 -8.27 -26.64 -12.44
CA ALA A 24 -7.01 -27.34 -12.62
C ALA A 24 -6.89 -27.69 -14.12
N LEU A 25 -6.11 -26.94 -14.88
CA LEU A 25 -5.72 -27.31 -16.22
C LEU A 25 -4.57 -28.30 -16.12
N VAL A 26 -4.87 -29.57 -16.33
CA VAL A 26 -3.87 -30.59 -16.64
C VAL A 26 -3.42 -30.36 -18.08
N ALA A 27 -2.21 -29.81 -18.24
CA ALA A 27 -1.57 -29.63 -19.54
C ALA A 27 -0.99 -30.97 -20.03
N THR A 28 -1.59 -31.52 -21.05
CA THR A 28 -0.87 -32.43 -21.95
C THR A 28 -0.21 -31.65 -23.06
N GLY A 29 1.10 -31.71 -23.07
CA GLY A 29 2.09 -31.39 -24.07
C GLY A 29 1.73 -30.52 -25.28
N ALA A 30 2.34 -29.36 -25.38
CA ALA A 30 3.10 -28.84 -26.54
C ALA A 30 3.39 -27.34 -26.40
N SER A 31 4.67 -27.00 -26.64
CA SER A 31 5.21 -25.72 -27.12
C SER A 31 4.96 -24.44 -26.32
N THR A 32 6.07 -23.98 -25.79
CA THR A 32 6.44 -22.60 -25.45
C THR A 32 5.50 -21.51 -25.97
N LEU A 33 4.51 -21.17 -25.17
CA LEU A 33 3.95 -19.84 -25.17
C LEU A 33 4.70 -19.08 -24.10
N ASP A 34 5.49 -18.08 -24.49
CA ASP A 34 5.87 -16.96 -23.65
C ASP A 34 4.56 -16.27 -23.23
N ILE A 35 3.95 -16.83 -22.19
CA ILE A 35 2.91 -16.12 -21.46
C ILE A 35 3.71 -15.13 -20.64
N ASP A 36 3.84 -13.89 -21.15
CA ASP A 36 4.04 -12.75 -20.30
C ASP A 36 3.22 -13.00 -19.06
N LYS A 37 3.86 -13.12 -17.91
CA LYS A 37 3.21 -13.41 -16.64
C LYS A 37 2.12 -12.37 -16.42
N ALA A 38 0.92 -12.65 -16.87
CA ALA A 38 -0.25 -12.05 -16.32
C ALA A 38 -0.23 -12.50 -14.86
N PHE A 39 0.31 -11.70 -13.97
CA PHE A 39 0.13 -11.86 -12.55
C PHE A 39 -1.38 -11.78 -12.32
N ALA A 40 -2.02 -12.93 -12.29
CA ALA A 40 -3.34 -13.00 -11.72
C ALA A 40 -3.15 -12.50 -10.29
N ALA A 41 -3.76 -11.38 -9.96
CA ALA A 41 -3.74 -10.84 -8.60
C ALA A 41 -4.07 -12.01 -7.66
N THR A 42 -3.18 -12.30 -6.73
CA THR A 42 -3.35 -13.43 -5.82
C THR A 42 -4.49 -13.07 -4.88
N VAL A 43 -5.70 -13.54 -5.19
CA VAL A 43 -6.84 -13.36 -4.31
C VAL A 43 -6.71 -14.34 -3.15
N LEU A 44 -6.50 -13.80 -1.95
CA LEU A 44 -6.41 -14.61 -0.74
C LEU A 44 -7.82 -15.02 -0.27
N PRO A 45 -7.99 -16.23 0.27
CA PRO A 45 -9.21 -16.63 0.95
C PRO A 45 -9.41 -15.85 2.25
N ASP A 46 -10.62 -15.93 2.81
CA ASP A 46 -10.90 -15.35 4.12
C ASP A 46 -9.92 -15.88 5.18
N GLY A 47 -9.35 -14.99 5.94
CA GLY A 47 -8.32 -15.33 6.92
C GLY A 47 -7.53 -14.11 7.42
N THR A 48 -6.58 -14.39 8.31
CA THR A 48 -5.63 -13.37 8.82
C THR A 48 -4.23 -13.73 8.37
N TYR A 49 -3.51 -12.71 7.88
CA TYR A 49 -2.19 -12.88 7.27
C TYR A 49 -1.22 -11.81 7.77
N LYS A 50 0.06 -12.12 7.71
CA LYS A 50 1.13 -11.13 7.70
C LYS A 50 1.54 -10.89 6.26
N VAL A 51 1.62 -9.61 5.85
CA VAL A 51 1.97 -9.21 4.47
C VAL A 51 2.96 -8.07 4.47
N ASN A 52 3.65 -7.90 3.34
CA ASN A 52 4.36 -6.65 3.07
C ASN A 52 3.37 -5.61 2.59
N ALA A 53 3.39 -4.44 3.23
CA ALA A 53 2.64 -3.29 2.77
C ALA A 53 3.40 -2.00 3.03
N ASN A 54 3.19 -1.04 2.17
CA ASN A 54 3.81 0.26 2.30
C ASN A 54 2.77 1.36 2.14
N VAL A 55 2.94 2.44 2.90
CA VAL A 55 2.26 3.72 2.69
C VAL A 55 3.32 4.79 2.47
N PHE A 56 3.09 5.64 1.49
CA PHE A 56 4.09 6.60 1.03
C PHE A 56 3.46 7.80 0.32
N ILE A 57 4.18 8.91 0.33
CA ILE A 57 3.92 10.07 -0.53
C ILE A 57 4.65 9.82 -1.86
N SER A 58 3.98 10.05 -2.97
CA SER A 58 4.57 9.85 -4.30
C SER A 58 5.80 10.71 -4.52
N LYS A 59 6.63 10.35 -5.51
CA LYS A 59 7.79 11.16 -5.89
C LYS A 59 7.39 12.59 -6.30
N ASP A 60 6.28 12.71 -7.01
CA ASP A 60 5.84 13.98 -7.59
C ASP A 60 5.29 14.94 -6.52
N ASP A 61 4.72 14.38 -5.44
CA ASP A 61 4.20 15.13 -4.31
C ASP A 61 5.22 15.34 -3.20
N SER A 62 6.23 14.50 -3.14
CA SER A 62 7.19 14.47 -2.05
C SER A 62 8.12 15.68 -2.07
N PRO A 63 8.32 16.35 -0.91
CA PRO A 63 9.23 17.49 -0.81
C PRO A 63 10.71 17.15 -1.00
N ILE A 64 11.05 15.86 -1.09
CA ILE A 64 12.44 15.38 -1.22
C ILE A 64 12.80 14.92 -2.64
N GLY A 65 11.88 15.05 -3.61
CA GLY A 65 12.11 14.66 -5.00
C GLY A 65 12.23 13.15 -5.23
N SER A 66 11.81 12.34 -4.25
CA SER A 66 11.70 10.89 -4.32
C SER A 66 10.53 10.45 -3.46
N ALA A 67 9.98 9.24 -3.69
CA ALA A 67 8.91 8.72 -2.84
C ALA A 67 9.35 8.71 -1.36
N ALA A 68 8.43 9.03 -0.47
CA ALA A 68 8.69 9.11 0.97
C ALA A 68 7.83 8.07 1.69
N TYR A 69 8.46 7.02 2.19
CA TYR A 69 7.81 5.86 2.82
C TYR A 69 7.56 6.09 4.31
N LEU A 70 6.30 6.16 4.71
CA LEU A 70 5.92 6.46 6.08
C LEU A 70 6.19 5.30 7.05
N CYS A 71 6.15 4.06 6.56
CA CYS A 71 6.41 2.85 7.37
C CYS A 71 7.91 2.52 7.53
N ASN A 72 8.83 3.26 6.93
CA ASN A 72 10.24 2.96 7.05
C ASN A 72 10.83 3.62 8.30
N LEU A 73 11.14 2.83 9.33
CA LEU A 73 11.64 3.28 10.62
C LEU A 73 13.12 3.70 10.65
N LYS A 74 13.82 3.72 9.54
CA LYS A 74 15.20 4.22 9.53
C LYS A 74 15.24 5.63 10.08
N ASN A 75 16.07 5.81 11.11
CA ASN A 75 16.14 6.96 12.01
C ASN A 75 15.96 8.31 11.29
N PRO A 76 14.86 9.00 11.56
CA PRO A 76 14.45 10.20 10.85
C PRO A 76 15.32 11.42 11.12
N LEU A 77 15.97 11.48 12.25
CA LEU A 77 16.69 12.66 12.74
C LEU A 77 18.11 12.75 12.21
N LYS A 78 18.65 11.65 11.71
CA LYS A 78 19.95 11.63 11.04
C LYS A 78 19.70 11.67 9.54
N LEU A 79 20.28 12.62 8.84
CA LEU A 79 20.24 12.81 7.39
C LEU A 79 20.48 11.54 6.55
N GLN A 80 21.01 10.49 7.16
CA GLN A 80 21.27 9.19 6.56
C GLN A 80 20.06 8.24 6.54
N GLY A 81 18.94 8.66 7.09
CA GLY A 81 17.75 7.84 7.25
C GLY A 81 16.53 8.33 6.46
N ARG A 82 16.71 8.98 5.31
CA ARG A 82 15.58 9.39 4.48
C ARG A 82 14.68 8.20 4.18
N PRO A 83 13.38 8.29 4.41
CA PRO A 83 12.44 7.19 4.16
C PRO A 83 12.15 7.02 2.66
N THR A 84 13.18 6.88 1.83
CA THR A 84 13.08 6.81 0.36
C THR A 84 13.00 5.39 -0.17
N SER A 85 13.04 4.40 0.71
CA SER A 85 12.97 3.00 0.34
C SER A 85 11.76 2.33 1.00
N PRO A 86 11.07 1.41 0.31
CA PRO A 86 10.00 0.63 0.90
C PRO A 86 10.53 -0.30 2.01
N VAL A 87 9.63 -0.72 2.89
CA VAL A 87 9.84 -1.87 3.74
C VAL A 87 9.80 -3.13 2.87
N THR A 88 10.70 -4.07 3.10
CA THR A 88 10.80 -5.29 2.29
C THR A 88 10.33 -6.56 3.02
N GLY A 89 10.12 -6.50 4.33
CA GLY A 89 9.58 -7.62 5.11
C GLY A 89 8.08 -7.52 5.34
N THR A 90 7.48 -8.56 5.89
CA THR A 90 6.08 -8.55 6.34
C THR A 90 5.94 -7.61 7.54
N ASN A 91 5.27 -6.50 7.36
CA ASN A 91 5.16 -5.42 8.34
C ASN A 91 3.71 -5.03 8.66
N ALA A 92 2.75 -5.71 8.06
CA ALA A 92 1.35 -5.40 8.23
C ALA A 92 0.53 -6.65 8.55
N THR A 93 -0.58 -6.47 9.26
CA THR A 93 -1.59 -7.50 9.45
C THR A 93 -2.73 -7.27 8.47
N LEU A 94 -3.03 -8.26 7.66
CA LEU A 94 -4.12 -8.26 6.70
C LEU A 94 -5.22 -9.21 7.18
N VAL A 95 -6.45 -8.76 7.19
CA VAL A 95 -7.64 -9.59 7.39
C VAL A 95 -8.46 -9.56 6.11
N VAL A 96 -8.73 -10.74 5.56
CA VAL A 96 -9.64 -10.91 4.43
C VAL A 96 -10.95 -11.49 4.95
N SER A 97 -12.06 -10.88 4.61
CA SER A 97 -13.40 -11.35 5.00
C SER A 97 -14.41 -10.97 3.93
N GLY A 98 -15.15 -11.96 3.44
CA GLY A 98 -16.15 -11.76 2.38
C GLY A 98 -15.56 -11.15 1.11
N GLY A 99 -14.32 -11.48 0.78
CA GLY A 99 -13.61 -10.96 -0.38
C GLY A 99 -13.05 -9.53 -0.23
N ASN A 100 -13.28 -8.88 0.91
CA ASN A 100 -12.75 -7.54 1.20
C ASN A 100 -11.52 -7.62 2.10
N ALA A 101 -10.59 -6.70 1.93
CA ALA A 101 -9.36 -6.64 2.71
C ALA A 101 -9.42 -5.52 3.77
N THR A 102 -8.87 -5.79 4.93
CA THR A 102 -8.61 -4.78 5.96
C THR A 102 -7.16 -4.91 6.38
N ILE A 103 -6.38 -3.86 6.22
CA ILE A 103 -4.98 -3.86 6.59
C ILE A 103 -4.72 -3.01 7.82
N THR A 104 -3.91 -3.52 8.73
CA THR A 104 -3.41 -2.80 9.90
C THR A 104 -1.93 -2.58 9.75
N LEU A 105 -1.51 -1.33 9.83
CA LEU A 105 -0.14 -0.86 9.75
C LEU A 105 0.21 -0.15 11.05
N GLU A 106 1.44 -0.32 11.50
CA GLU A 106 1.98 0.30 12.70
C GLU A 106 3.43 0.74 12.46
N ASP A 107 4.00 1.46 13.43
CA ASP A 107 5.39 1.89 13.41
C ASP A 107 5.74 2.85 12.26
N PHE A 108 5.04 3.97 12.21
CA PHE A 108 5.36 5.05 11.27
C PHE A 108 6.56 5.88 11.74
N ASN A 109 7.38 6.37 10.79
CA ASN A 109 8.54 7.17 11.11
C ASN A 109 8.17 8.61 11.51
N GLU A 110 9.14 9.34 12.09
CA GLU A 110 8.96 10.73 12.54
C GLU A 110 9.53 11.77 11.57
N CYS A 111 10.31 11.37 10.58
CA CYS A 111 10.86 12.30 9.60
C CYS A 111 9.76 12.88 8.70
N ILE A 112 8.81 12.03 8.33
CA ILE A 112 7.54 12.43 7.73
C ILE A 112 6.47 11.84 8.62
N ALA A 113 6.06 12.62 9.62
CA ALA A 113 5.07 12.18 10.59
C ALA A 113 3.68 12.25 9.98
N TRP A 114 2.97 11.15 9.99
CA TRP A 114 1.56 11.11 9.65
C TRP A 114 0.74 11.69 10.81
N VAL A 115 0.09 12.83 10.56
CA VAL A 115 -0.59 13.59 11.63
C VAL A 115 -2.07 13.28 11.67
N SER A 116 -2.72 13.29 10.53
CA SER A 116 -4.15 13.00 10.41
C SER A 116 -4.49 12.48 9.02
N CYS A 117 -5.63 11.84 8.91
CA CYS A 117 -6.21 11.42 7.65
C CYS A 117 -7.72 11.49 7.74
N SER A 118 -8.37 12.15 6.82
CA SER A 118 -9.85 12.21 6.73
C SER A 118 -10.43 11.25 5.69
N ASP A 119 -9.63 10.41 5.07
CA ASP A 119 -10.13 9.35 4.21
C ASP A 119 -11.04 8.39 5.00
N PRO A 120 -12.29 8.15 4.58
CA PRO A 120 -13.26 7.36 5.35
C PRO A 120 -12.85 5.89 5.50
N ARG A 121 -11.91 5.40 4.70
CA ARG A 121 -11.36 4.04 4.81
C ARG A 121 -10.37 3.90 5.95
N VAL A 122 -9.81 5.01 6.44
CA VAL A 122 -8.75 5.02 7.47
C VAL A 122 -9.37 5.21 8.84
N THR A 123 -9.03 4.29 9.75
CA THR A 123 -9.30 4.41 11.17
C THR A 123 -7.98 4.53 11.91
N VAL A 124 -7.74 5.64 12.58
CA VAL A 124 -6.59 5.81 13.48
C VAL A 124 -6.84 4.99 14.74
N LEU A 125 -5.95 4.04 15.03
CA LEU A 125 -6.05 3.16 16.21
C LEU A 125 -5.19 3.65 17.36
N GLU A 126 -4.07 4.33 17.06
CA GLU A 126 -3.12 4.79 18.06
C GLU A 126 -2.40 6.05 17.57
N THR A 127 -2.24 7.00 18.49
CA THR A 127 -1.35 8.15 18.32
C THR A 127 -0.33 8.15 19.44
N VAL A 128 0.87 8.69 19.16
CA VAL A 128 1.96 8.78 20.13
C VAL A 128 2.57 10.17 20.12
N ASP A 129 3.18 10.53 21.23
CA ASP A 129 4.00 11.72 21.32
C ASP A 129 5.29 11.50 20.51
N PRO A 130 5.75 12.49 19.75
CA PRO A 130 7.01 12.38 19.02
C PRO A 130 8.20 12.35 19.99
N THR A 131 9.22 11.61 19.64
CA THR A 131 10.51 11.65 20.37
C THR A 131 11.31 12.90 20.01
N TYR A 132 11.01 13.50 18.86
CA TYR A 132 11.61 14.74 18.40
C TYR A 132 10.73 15.95 18.78
N SER A 133 11.28 16.84 19.58
CA SER A 133 10.61 18.08 19.97
C SER A 133 11.19 19.25 19.22
N SER A 134 10.36 19.97 18.48
CA SER A 134 10.65 21.31 17.97
C SER A 134 9.39 22.16 18.04
N ASN A 135 9.53 23.48 18.09
CA ASN A 135 8.40 24.40 18.24
C ASN A 135 7.30 24.26 17.17
N ASN A 136 7.60 23.59 16.06
CA ASN A 136 6.70 23.41 14.94
C ASN A 136 6.33 21.95 14.69
N TYR A 137 6.80 21.02 15.51
CA TYR A 137 6.45 19.60 15.37
C TYR A 137 5.05 19.36 15.94
N PRO A 138 4.23 18.49 15.34
CA PRO A 138 2.91 18.16 15.87
C PRO A 138 3.02 17.56 17.28
N ALA A 139 2.04 17.86 18.15
CA ALA A 139 2.01 17.33 19.49
C ALA A 139 1.86 15.80 19.52
N GLN A 140 1.19 15.26 18.52
CA GLN A 140 1.02 13.81 18.34
C GLN A 140 1.13 13.44 16.88
N ARG A 141 1.53 12.19 16.63
CA ARG A 141 1.55 11.57 15.31
C ARG A 141 0.83 10.21 15.34
N ILE A 142 0.33 9.82 14.22
CA ILE A 142 -0.26 8.49 14.05
C ILE A 142 0.84 7.43 14.19
N GLN A 143 0.58 6.42 15.01
CA GLN A 143 1.45 5.26 15.22
C GLN A 143 0.84 3.99 14.63
N LYS A 144 -0.49 3.89 14.60
CA LYS A 144 -1.19 2.72 14.11
C LYS A 144 -2.48 3.08 13.40
N VAL A 145 -2.71 2.48 12.25
CA VAL A 145 -3.96 2.65 11.48
C VAL A 145 -4.53 1.32 11.02
N LYS A 146 -5.81 1.36 10.76
CA LYS A 146 -6.54 0.33 10.03
C LYS A 146 -7.11 0.95 8.76
N ILE A 147 -6.93 0.30 7.62
CA ILE A 147 -7.43 0.73 6.31
C ILE A 147 -8.38 -0.34 5.79
N ALA A 148 -9.64 0.02 5.59
CA ALA A 148 -10.67 -0.86 5.03
C ALA A 148 -10.71 -0.71 3.50
N LEU A 149 -10.62 -1.81 2.79
CA LEU A 149 -10.54 -1.85 1.33
C LEU A 149 -11.69 -2.67 0.75
N THR A 150 -12.28 -2.20 -0.33
CA THR A 150 -13.24 -2.98 -1.09
C THR A 150 -12.48 -3.91 -2.03
N GLY A 151 -12.73 -5.20 -1.94
CA GLY A 151 -11.91 -6.20 -2.64
C GLY A 151 -10.53 -6.34 -2.03
N GLN A 152 -9.58 -6.77 -2.85
CA GLN A 152 -8.18 -6.94 -2.49
C GLN A 152 -7.28 -6.15 -3.46
N PRO A 153 -7.28 -4.81 -3.43
CA PRO A 153 -6.46 -4.00 -4.32
C PRO A 153 -4.99 -4.07 -3.89
N GLU A 154 -4.09 -4.22 -4.85
CA GLU A 154 -2.64 -4.19 -4.60
C GLU A 154 -2.11 -2.78 -4.32
N SER A 155 -2.84 -1.75 -4.72
CA SER A 155 -2.46 -0.35 -4.51
C SER A 155 -3.67 0.57 -4.53
N GLY A 156 -3.48 1.77 -4.01
CA GLY A 156 -4.49 2.83 -4.06
C GLY A 156 -3.99 4.11 -3.41
N THR A 157 -4.87 5.11 -3.41
CA THR A 157 -4.61 6.43 -2.85
C THR A 157 -5.58 6.71 -1.72
N LEU A 158 -5.08 7.28 -0.63
CA LEU A 158 -5.82 7.78 0.53
C LEU A 158 -5.82 9.31 0.51
N THR A 159 -6.98 9.94 0.57
CA THR A 159 -7.08 11.41 0.54
C THR A 159 -8.20 11.92 1.45
N PRO A 160 -8.05 13.11 2.04
CA PRO A 160 -6.81 13.85 2.26
C PRO A 160 -6.11 13.39 3.53
N CYS A 161 -4.78 13.44 3.55
CA CYS A 161 -3.96 13.14 4.72
C CYS A 161 -3.01 14.31 5.03
N GLU A 162 -2.79 14.61 6.30
CA GLU A 162 -1.88 15.66 6.74
C GLU A 162 -0.61 15.03 7.32
N GLU A 163 0.54 15.46 6.82
CA GLU A 163 1.84 15.06 7.30
C GLU A 163 2.68 16.27 7.69
N TYR A 164 3.62 16.04 8.60
CA TYR A 164 4.65 16.99 8.97
C TYR A 164 6.00 16.45 8.50
N ALA A 165 6.69 17.20 7.66
CA ALA A 165 8.02 16.86 7.23
C ALA A 165 9.07 17.62 8.05
N ALA A 166 9.94 16.91 8.75
CA ALA A 166 11.05 17.43 9.53
C ALA A 166 12.40 17.25 8.79
N LEU A 167 12.39 17.56 7.50
CA LEU A 167 13.60 17.46 6.66
C LEU A 167 14.43 18.73 6.74
N PRO A 168 15.75 18.66 6.53
CA PRO A 168 16.63 19.86 6.57
C PRO A 168 16.22 20.95 5.61
N ILE A 169 15.67 20.58 4.45
CA ILE A 169 15.27 21.50 3.38
C ILE A 169 13.80 21.93 3.48
N TYR A 170 13.00 21.21 4.25
CA TYR A 170 11.57 21.48 4.41
C TYR A 170 11.12 21.10 5.81
N LYS A 171 10.48 22.01 6.49
CA LYS A 171 9.86 21.79 7.81
C LYS A 171 8.49 22.42 7.81
N GLY A 172 7.47 21.62 8.03
CA GLY A 172 6.11 22.13 8.13
C GLY A 172 5.07 21.07 7.87
N LYS A 173 3.82 21.43 8.09
CA LYS A 173 2.66 20.63 7.77
C LYS A 173 2.21 20.88 6.34
N LYS A 174 1.79 19.82 5.67
CA LYS A 174 1.15 19.87 4.38
C LYS A 174 0.19 18.70 4.24
N THR A 175 -0.82 18.87 3.45
CA THR A 175 -1.74 17.80 3.08
C THR A 175 -1.30 17.20 1.75
N TRP A 176 -1.07 15.90 1.74
CA TRP A 176 -0.74 15.13 0.54
C TRP A 176 -1.70 13.97 0.36
N ASP A 177 -1.74 13.46 -0.85
CA ASP A 177 -2.29 12.15 -1.15
C ASP A 177 -1.30 11.09 -0.71
N VAL A 178 -1.71 10.23 0.21
CA VAL A 178 -0.92 9.08 0.65
C VAL A 178 -1.27 7.88 -0.19
N GLN A 179 -0.28 7.28 -0.83
CA GLN A 179 -0.44 6.05 -1.58
C GLN A 179 -0.16 4.83 -0.70
N PHE A 180 -0.78 3.71 -1.01
CA PHE A 180 -0.45 2.43 -0.40
C PHE A 180 -0.18 1.36 -1.46
N THR A 181 0.63 0.38 -1.07
CA THR A 181 0.82 -0.87 -1.81
C THR A 181 0.75 -2.05 -0.87
N ILE A 182 0.20 -3.18 -1.35
CA ILE A 182 0.10 -4.43 -0.62
C ILE A 182 0.61 -5.54 -1.54
N ASP A 183 1.63 -6.26 -1.09
CA ASP A 183 2.16 -7.40 -1.82
C ASP A 183 1.57 -8.70 -1.26
N TYR A 184 0.48 -9.13 -1.86
CA TYR A 184 -0.23 -10.36 -1.47
C TYR A 184 0.62 -11.63 -1.67
N SER A 185 1.67 -11.58 -2.51
CA SER A 185 2.56 -12.72 -2.71
C SER A 185 3.40 -13.03 -1.46
N THR A 186 3.53 -12.06 -0.56
CA THR A 186 4.25 -12.20 0.71
C THR A 186 3.37 -12.71 1.85
N ALA A 187 2.08 -12.97 1.59
CA ALA A 187 1.11 -13.33 2.62
C ALA A 187 1.46 -14.67 3.28
N VAL A 188 1.58 -14.63 4.60
CA VAL A 188 1.76 -15.81 5.45
C VAL A 188 0.63 -15.83 6.47
N SER A 189 -0.03 -16.96 6.64
CA SER A 189 -1.08 -17.11 7.66
C SER A 189 -0.54 -16.74 9.04
N ALA A 190 -1.31 -15.93 9.78
CA ALA A 190 -0.95 -15.43 11.11
C ALA A 190 -1.43 -16.38 12.20
#